data_a0d460b09b111f557f20867340ddb29f
#
_entry.id   a0d460b09b111f557f20867340ddb29f
#
_cell.length_a   1.000
_cell.length_b   1.000
_cell.length_c   1.000
_cell.angle_alpha   90.00
_cell.angle_beta   90.00
_cell.angle_gamma   90.00
#
_symmetry.space_group_name_H-M   'P 1'
#
loop_
_entity.id
_entity.type
_entity.pdbx_description
1 polymer ?
#
loop_
_entity_poly.entity_id
_entity_poly.type
_entity_poly.pdbx_seq_one_letter_code
_entity_poly.pdbx_strand_id
1 'polypeptide(L)'
;MTVIAGRIISKIVPKRQMVQKLDAQWVSRDETVQKEWAEDPLCHDTGTLEGLAGMLDRAHELDTGLVDVKEGSFWIGHGTGDRVTSYDASRKWFERLEVEDKEFKIYEGWFHKCEFDVLVA
;
A
#
# COMPACT_ATOMS: atom_id res chain seq x y z
N MET A 1 5.87 17.60 -8.16
CA MET A 1 4.51 18.20 -8.07
C MET A 1 4.04 18.00 -6.64
N THR A 2 3.64 19.05 -5.94
CA THR A 2 3.18 18.91 -4.56
C THR A 2 1.82 18.20 -4.50
N VAL A 3 1.54 17.45 -3.43
CA VAL A 3 0.27 16.72 -3.21
C VAL A 3 -0.94 17.67 -3.35
N ILE A 4 -0.81 18.91 -2.88
CA ILE A 4 -1.87 19.94 -2.96
C ILE A 4 -2.19 20.29 -4.42
N ALA A 5 -1.17 20.51 -5.26
CA ALA A 5 -1.38 20.79 -6.68
C ALA A 5 -2.04 19.60 -7.40
N GLY A 6 -1.64 18.37 -7.05
CA GLY A 6 -2.27 17.14 -7.56
C GLY A 6 -3.76 17.04 -7.23
N ARG A 7 -4.15 17.38 -6.00
CA ARG A 7 -5.57 17.40 -5.55
C ARG A 7 -6.42 18.45 -6.29
N ILE A 8 -5.86 19.61 -6.59
CA ILE A 8 -6.58 20.65 -7.36
C ILE A 8 -6.77 20.18 -8.80
N ILE A 9 -5.71 19.68 -9.44
CA ILE A 9 -5.74 19.20 -10.83
C ILE A 9 -6.68 18.00 -10.98
N SER A 10 -6.74 17.09 -10.00
CA SER A 10 -7.65 15.94 -10.03
C SER A 10 -9.14 16.34 -10.09
N LYS A 11 -9.52 17.52 -9.57
CA LYS A 11 -10.88 18.05 -9.65
C LYS A 11 -11.20 18.66 -11.02
N ILE A 12 -10.17 19.14 -11.76
CA ILE A 12 -10.34 19.78 -13.06
C ILE A 12 -10.33 18.74 -14.18
N VAL A 13 -9.43 17.75 -14.09
CA VAL A 13 -9.25 16.70 -15.10
C VAL A 13 -9.20 15.31 -14.43
N PRO A 14 -10.29 14.87 -13.77
CA PRO A 14 -10.31 13.70 -12.88
C PRO A 14 -9.89 12.39 -13.59
N LYS A 15 -10.33 12.21 -14.82
CA LYS A 15 -10.09 11.01 -15.63
C LYS A 15 -8.76 11.00 -16.37
N ARG A 16 -7.93 12.05 -16.22
CA ARG A 16 -6.61 12.06 -16.83
C ARG A 16 -5.76 10.94 -16.25
N GLN A 17 -5.21 10.12 -17.12
CA GLN A 17 -4.32 9.03 -16.75
C GLN A 17 -2.93 9.54 -16.38
N MET A 18 -2.35 8.90 -15.38
CA MET A 18 -0.95 9.06 -14.98
C MET A 18 -0.30 7.69 -14.90
N VAL A 19 0.94 7.62 -15.34
CA VAL A 19 1.78 6.44 -15.20
C VAL A 19 2.54 6.54 -13.88
N GLN A 20 2.38 5.54 -13.02
CA GLN A 20 3.07 5.38 -11.74
C GLN A 20 3.85 4.08 -11.78
N LYS A 21 5.08 4.13 -12.32
CA LYS A 21 5.91 2.94 -12.39
C LYS A 21 6.29 2.47 -11.00
N LEU A 22 5.92 1.23 -10.70
CA LEU A 22 6.42 0.49 -9.55
C LEU A 22 7.52 -0.45 -10.04
N ASP A 23 8.67 -0.40 -9.38
CA ASP A 23 9.77 -1.29 -9.70
C ASP A 23 9.46 -2.70 -9.16
N ALA A 24 9.53 -3.72 -10.02
CA ALA A 24 9.24 -5.10 -9.65
C ALA A 24 10.13 -5.61 -8.50
N GLN A 25 11.37 -5.13 -8.41
CA GLN A 25 12.30 -5.47 -7.33
C GLN A 25 11.84 -5.02 -5.93
N TRP A 26 10.83 -4.14 -5.84
CA TRP A 26 10.25 -3.72 -4.56
C TRP A 26 9.05 -4.57 -4.14
N VAL A 27 8.53 -5.37 -5.08
CA VAL A 27 7.33 -6.19 -4.85
C VAL A 27 7.66 -7.44 -4.05
N SER A 28 8.74 -8.16 -4.42
CA SER A 28 9.19 -9.38 -3.75
C SER A 28 10.71 -9.49 -3.82
N ARG A 29 11.32 -10.29 -2.93
CA ARG A 29 12.73 -10.68 -3.00
C ARG A 29 12.98 -11.79 -4.04
N ASP A 30 11.95 -12.55 -4.41
CA ASP A 30 12.01 -13.63 -5.39
C ASP A 30 11.95 -13.07 -6.82
N GLU A 31 13.02 -13.31 -7.59
CA GLU A 31 13.14 -12.87 -8.99
C GLU A 31 12.07 -13.49 -9.91
N THR A 32 11.60 -14.70 -9.59
CA THR A 32 10.51 -15.34 -10.34
C THR A 32 9.22 -14.58 -10.16
N VAL A 33 8.88 -14.22 -8.91
CA VAL A 33 7.70 -13.42 -8.58
C VAL A 33 7.79 -12.02 -9.17
N GLN A 34 8.97 -11.40 -9.17
CA GLN A 34 9.19 -10.09 -9.82
C GLN A 34 8.89 -10.16 -11.32
N LYS A 35 9.38 -11.23 -11.99
CA LYS A 35 9.15 -11.44 -13.42
C LYS A 35 7.68 -11.71 -13.73
N GLU A 36 7.04 -12.62 -12.98
CA GLU A 36 5.61 -12.92 -13.14
C GLU A 36 4.76 -11.66 -12.98
N TRP A 37 5.06 -10.84 -11.94
CA TRP A 37 4.35 -9.58 -11.72
C TRP A 37 4.56 -8.58 -12.86
N ALA A 38 5.78 -8.46 -13.39
CA ALA A 38 6.11 -7.53 -14.48
C ALA A 38 5.49 -7.95 -15.83
N GLU A 39 5.28 -9.25 -16.04
CA GLU A 39 4.70 -9.83 -17.26
C GLU A 39 3.17 -10.01 -17.18
N ASP A 40 2.56 -9.83 -15.99
CA ASP A 40 1.12 -9.99 -15.79
C ASP A 40 0.34 -8.86 -16.49
N PRO A 41 -0.49 -9.18 -17.51
CA PRO A 41 -1.26 -8.16 -18.23
C PRO A 41 -2.32 -7.46 -17.36
N LEU A 42 -2.64 -7.99 -16.18
CA LEU A 42 -3.54 -7.36 -15.22
C LEU A 42 -2.83 -6.38 -14.28
N CYS A 43 -1.51 -6.50 -14.18
CA CYS A 43 -0.67 -5.55 -13.44
C CYS A 43 -0.27 -4.39 -14.35
N HIS A 44 -0.87 -3.22 -14.16
CA HIS A 44 -0.55 -2.04 -14.95
C HIS A 44 -0.19 -0.86 -14.05
N ASP A 45 0.65 0.02 -14.58
CA ASP A 45 1.19 1.19 -13.90
C ASP A 45 0.36 2.48 -14.10
N THR A 46 -0.83 2.35 -14.68
CA THR A 46 -1.66 3.48 -15.08
C THR A 46 -2.85 3.66 -14.14
N GLY A 47 -2.97 4.82 -13.54
CA GLY A 47 -4.10 5.24 -12.73
C GLY A 47 -4.68 6.57 -13.19
N THR A 48 -5.90 6.92 -12.74
CA THR A 48 -6.46 8.25 -12.95
C THR A 48 -6.05 9.20 -11.85
N LEU A 49 -6.03 10.50 -12.13
CA LEU A 49 -5.75 11.53 -11.12
C LEU A 49 -6.72 11.47 -9.95
N GLU A 50 -8.01 11.24 -10.23
CA GLU A 50 -9.04 11.06 -9.19
C GLU A 50 -8.78 9.82 -8.33
N GLY A 51 -8.45 8.68 -8.96
CA GLY A 51 -8.14 7.45 -8.25
C GLY A 51 -6.94 7.59 -7.31
N LEU A 52 -5.85 8.19 -7.80
CA LEU A 52 -4.66 8.45 -6.99
C LEU A 52 -4.92 9.45 -5.86
N ALA A 53 -5.65 10.55 -6.14
CA ALA A 53 -6.03 11.51 -5.11
C ALA A 53 -6.89 10.86 -4.03
N GLY A 54 -7.90 10.08 -4.41
CA GLY A 54 -8.76 9.36 -3.48
C GLY A 54 -8.01 8.29 -2.64
N MET A 55 -7.02 7.62 -3.23
CA MET A 55 -6.15 6.70 -2.48
C MET A 55 -5.34 7.43 -1.42
N LEU A 56 -4.72 8.57 -1.78
CA LEU A 56 -3.93 9.38 -0.84
C LEU A 56 -4.79 10.02 0.25
N ASP A 57 -6.03 10.42 -0.07
CA ASP A 57 -6.96 10.98 0.90
C ASP A 57 -7.35 9.92 1.94
N ARG A 58 -7.73 8.71 1.50
CA ARG A 58 -8.04 7.60 2.42
C ARG A 58 -6.85 7.15 3.25
N ALA A 59 -5.66 7.11 2.67
CA ALA A 59 -4.44 6.81 3.42
C ALA A 59 -4.17 7.87 4.51
N HIS A 60 -4.41 9.15 4.19
CA HIS A 60 -4.29 10.25 5.15
C HIS A 60 -5.32 10.15 6.26
N GLU A 61 -6.57 9.81 5.96
CA GLU A 61 -7.63 9.59 6.96
C GLU A 61 -7.27 8.48 7.94
N LEU A 62 -6.72 7.36 7.44
CA LEU A 62 -6.22 6.28 8.29
C LEU A 62 -5.03 6.73 9.14
N ASP A 63 -4.06 7.43 8.56
CA ASP A 63 -2.84 7.87 9.26
C ASP A 63 -3.15 8.90 10.37
N THR A 64 -4.11 9.77 10.14
CA THR A 64 -4.50 10.83 11.08
C THR A 64 -5.53 10.40 12.12
N GLY A 65 -6.07 9.18 12.05
CA GLY A 65 -7.07 8.67 12.97
C GLY A 65 -8.47 9.23 12.74
N LEU A 66 -8.76 9.73 11.54
CA LEU A 66 -10.12 10.17 11.16
C LEU A 66 -11.06 8.99 10.91
N VAL A 67 -10.52 7.81 10.67
CA VAL A 67 -11.29 6.56 10.57
C VAL A 67 -11.17 5.82 11.89
N ASP A 68 -12.29 5.73 12.60
CA ASP A 68 -12.40 5.02 13.86
C ASP A 68 -13.08 3.66 13.62
N VAL A 69 -12.35 2.59 13.95
CA VAL A 69 -12.85 1.21 13.83
C VAL A 69 -12.95 0.63 15.22
N LYS A 70 -14.19 0.31 15.65
CA LYS A 70 -14.49 -0.15 17.02
C LYS A 70 -14.91 -1.60 17.13
N GLU A 71 -15.23 -2.23 16.02
CA GLU A 71 -15.75 -3.60 15.99
C GLU A 71 -15.08 -4.41 14.88
N GLY A 72 -14.97 -5.72 15.09
CA GLY A 72 -14.44 -6.68 14.14
C GLY A 72 -13.16 -7.34 14.59
N SER A 73 -12.71 -8.32 13.79
CA SER A 73 -11.43 -9.03 13.96
C SER A 73 -10.44 -8.53 12.92
N PHE A 74 -9.23 -8.16 13.33
CA PHE A 74 -8.21 -7.60 12.45
C PHE A 74 -6.92 -8.40 12.49
N TRP A 75 -6.50 -8.86 11.33
CA TRP A 75 -5.18 -9.42 11.14
C TRP A 75 -4.43 -8.61 10.08
N ILE A 76 -3.22 -8.18 10.39
CA ILE A 76 -2.35 -7.45 9.49
C ILE A 76 -0.99 -8.13 9.45
N GLY A 77 -0.56 -8.54 8.25
CA GLY A 77 0.80 -8.96 7.98
C GLY A 77 1.56 -7.88 7.22
N HIS A 78 2.80 -7.54 7.65
CA HIS A 78 3.60 -6.54 6.96
C HIS A 78 5.09 -6.87 7.03
N GLY A 79 5.77 -6.73 5.88
CA GLY A 79 7.20 -6.91 5.76
C GLY A 79 7.97 -5.65 6.18
N THR A 80 9.00 -5.80 7.02
CA THR A 80 9.80 -4.64 7.45
C THR A 80 10.67 -4.07 6.34
N GLY A 81 10.90 -4.82 5.25
CA GLY A 81 11.59 -4.40 4.03
C GLY A 81 10.68 -3.85 2.94
N ASP A 82 9.37 -3.70 3.20
CA ASP A 82 8.41 -3.19 2.21
C ASP A 82 8.77 -1.75 1.80
N ARG A 83 8.95 -1.57 0.48
CA ARG A 83 9.24 -0.26 -0.13
C ARG A 83 8.06 0.31 -0.92
N VAL A 84 6.97 -0.43 -1.01
CA VAL A 84 5.74 -0.02 -1.71
C VAL A 84 4.80 0.68 -0.75
N THR A 85 4.64 0.09 0.46
CA THR A 85 3.81 0.64 1.53
C THR A 85 4.62 0.80 2.83
N SER A 86 4.17 1.71 3.69
CA SER A 86 4.90 2.02 4.92
C SER A 86 4.56 1.06 6.05
N TYR A 87 5.52 0.24 6.46
CA TYR A 87 5.44 -0.59 7.65
C TYR A 87 5.11 0.23 8.91
N ASP A 88 5.79 1.36 9.10
CA ASP A 88 5.58 2.22 10.27
C ASP A 88 4.18 2.81 10.33
N ALA A 89 3.60 3.18 9.18
CA ALA A 89 2.24 3.68 9.11
C ALA A 89 1.22 2.60 9.47
N SER A 90 1.38 1.38 8.95
CA SER A 90 0.53 0.23 9.28
C SER A 90 0.60 -0.11 10.76
N ARG A 91 1.79 -0.10 11.35
CA ARG A 91 1.99 -0.37 12.76
C ARG A 91 1.35 0.68 13.65
N LYS A 92 1.57 1.96 13.36
CA LYS A 92 0.92 3.07 14.10
C LYS A 92 -0.59 3.02 14.02
N TRP A 93 -1.14 2.70 12.85
CA TRP A 93 -2.57 2.54 12.71
C TRP A 93 -3.10 1.38 13.55
N PHE A 94 -2.45 0.21 13.50
CA PHE A 94 -2.82 -0.96 14.29
C PHE A 94 -2.76 -0.69 15.81
N GLU A 95 -1.77 0.04 16.29
CA GLU A 95 -1.63 0.41 17.71
C GLU A 95 -2.80 1.27 18.20
N ARG A 96 -3.38 2.09 17.32
CA ARG A 96 -4.55 2.94 17.63
C ARG A 96 -5.90 2.21 17.58
N LEU A 97 -5.97 1.02 16.98
CA LEU A 97 -7.21 0.26 16.92
C LEU A 97 -7.71 -0.11 18.32
N GLU A 98 -8.93 0.26 18.63
CA GLU A 98 -9.60 -0.05 19.92
C GLU A 98 -10.47 -1.32 19.81
N VAL A 99 -9.96 -2.38 19.17
CA VAL A 99 -10.62 -3.68 19.04
C VAL A 99 -9.88 -4.73 19.84
N GLU A 100 -10.61 -5.67 20.48
CA GLU A 100 -10.01 -6.71 21.31
C GLU A 100 -9.35 -7.81 20.47
N ASP A 101 -10.00 -8.22 19.37
CA ASP A 101 -9.52 -9.28 18.49
C ASP A 101 -8.67 -8.69 17.36
N LYS A 102 -7.38 -8.54 17.63
CA LYS A 102 -6.43 -8.05 16.62
C LYS A 102 -5.04 -8.68 16.74
N GLU A 103 -4.42 -8.95 15.60
CA GLU A 103 -3.05 -9.46 15.51
C GLU A 103 -2.25 -8.68 14.47
N PHE A 104 -0.99 -8.33 14.79
CA PHE A 104 -0.04 -7.77 13.84
C PHE A 104 1.13 -8.71 13.66
N LYS A 105 1.23 -9.33 12.49
CA LYS A 105 2.32 -10.23 12.12
C LYS A 105 3.44 -9.49 11.42
N ILE A 106 4.63 -9.51 12.01
CA ILE A 106 5.83 -8.90 11.46
C ILE A 106 6.60 -9.95 10.65
N TYR A 107 6.97 -9.59 9.42
CA TYR A 107 7.83 -10.38 8.55
C TYR A 107 9.16 -9.66 8.35
N GLU A 108 10.17 -10.04 9.12
CA GLU A 108 11.46 -9.35 9.14
C GLU A 108 12.20 -9.45 7.80
N GLY A 109 12.50 -8.27 7.21
CA GLY A 109 13.21 -8.15 5.94
C GLY A 109 12.40 -8.51 4.69
N TRP A 110 11.14 -8.91 4.84
CA TRP A 110 10.29 -9.26 3.71
C TRP A 110 9.74 -8.01 3.02
N PHE A 111 9.45 -8.15 1.71
CA PHE A 111 8.96 -7.07 0.87
C PHE A 111 7.43 -7.05 0.82
N HIS A 112 6.86 -6.36 -0.18
CA HIS A 112 5.43 -6.07 -0.27
C HIS A 112 4.56 -7.33 -0.38
N LYS A 113 4.97 -8.29 -1.21
CA LYS A 113 4.29 -9.59 -1.36
C LYS A 113 4.83 -10.60 -0.34
N CYS A 114 4.52 -10.35 0.94
CA CYS A 114 4.99 -11.21 2.04
C CYS A 114 4.67 -12.69 1.84
N GLU A 115 3.52 -13.02 1.22
CA GLU A 115 3.09 -14.40 0.99
C GLU A 115 4.01 -15.18 0.05
N PHE A 116 4.79 -14.50 -0.78
CA PHE A 116 5.73 -15.12 -1.72
C PHE A 116 7.19 -15.06 -1.24
N ASP A 117 7.51 -14.24 -0.27
CA ASP A 117 8.87 -14.08 0.25
C ASP A 117 9.34 -15.24 1.13
N VAL A 118 8.44 -16.18 1.47
CA VAL A 118 8.74 -17.41 2.25
C VAL A 118 9.76 -18.30 1.57
N LEU A 119 9.83 -18.30 0.24
CA LEU A 119 10.63 -19.22 -0.55
C LEU A 119 12.10 -18.79 -0.73
N VAL A 120 12.48 -17.61 -0.22
CA VAL A 120 13.80 -16.99 -0.39
C VAL A 120 14.62 -17.02 0.91
N ALA A 121 14.41 -18.02 1.76
CA ALA A 121 15.12 -18.19 3.02
C ALA A 121 16.47 -18.92 2.85
#